data_82238715d7694703e63d4df81f6c0ed8
#
_entry.id   82238715d7694703e63d4df81f6c0ed8
#
_cell.length_a   1.000
_cell.length_b   1.000
_cell.length_c   1.000
_cell.angle_alpha   90.00
_cell.angle_beta   90.00
_cell.angle_gamma   90.00
#
_symmetry.space_group_name_H-M   'P 1'
#
loop_
_entity.id
_entity.type
_entity.pdbx_description
1 polymer ?
#
loop_
_entity_poly.entity_id
_entity_poly.type
_entity_poly.pdbx_seq_one_letter_code
_entity_poly.pdbx_strand_id
1 'polypeptide(L)'
;MRLLDIRNLNIELITNTEVIRAVESANFSMKMGEVSGLIGESGSGKSLIAKALVGVLNNRWQISADRLHFMGEDLNRMTLQQRRKIISSNIAMIYQEPRRCLDPTADIFSQLEESLPEYEFKGWFNSNKQHRLKRCIQLLHKVGIKDHQAVFNSYPHMLSEGVCQKIMIAMALAKEPKLLIADEPTTALESTTSLQVLNLLKSLNQLKDMAMIFITHNLKTITNWADSINVMYCGQLIESGATNKVIHSPKHPYTKALFDSEPDFMEQDYRQRRKLYTLKGTIPTLQHLPIGCRLGPRCPNAQKACVVMPEQTKIRGQYFRCHYPLDEGKTE
;
A
#
# COMPACT_ATOMS: atom_id res chain seq x y z
N MET A 1 -9.91 14.74 -11.50
CA MET A 1 -10.83 14.34 -10.39
C MET A 1 -10.05 13.56 -9.37
N ARG A 2 -10.28 13.76 -8.06
CA ARG A 2 -9.66 12.92 -7.02
C ARG A 2 -10.41 11.60 -6.93
N LEU A 3 -9.70 10.49 -6.94
CA LEU A 3 -10.25 9.17 -6.68
C LEU A 3 -10.46 8.95 -5.18
N LEU A 4 -9.45 9.30 -4.38
CA LEU A 4 -9.43 9.15 -2.94
C LEU A 4 -9.03 10.48 -2.30
N ASP A 5 -9.75 10.94 -1.28
CA ASP A 5 -9.41 12.11 -0.46
C ASP A 5 -9.69 11.80 1.01
N ILE A 6 -8.63 11.61 1.77
CA ILE A 6 -8.65 11.28 3.20
C ILE A 6 -8.05 12.44 3.98
N ARG A 7 -8.72 12.86 5.05
CA ARG A 7 -8.27 13.89 5.98
C ARG A 7 -8.42 13.41 7.40
N ASN A 8 -7.37 13.62 8.18
CA ASN A 8 -7.32 13.31 9.60
C ASN A 8 -7.75 11.86 9.91
N LEU A 9 -7.23 10.89 9.14
CA LEU A 9 -7.50 9.49 9.40
C LEU A 9 -6.80 9.03 10.66
N ASN A 10 -7.59 8.50 11.59
CA ASN A 10 -7.12 7.85 12.81
C ASN A 10 -7.56 6.39 12.82
N ILE A 11 -6.66 5.51 13.21
CA ILE A 11 -6.95 4.08 13.38
C ILE A 11 -6.45 3.68 14.77
N GLU A 12 -7.39 3.28 15.62
CA GLU A 12 -7.15 2.99 17.03
C GLU A 12 -7.50 1.54 17.35
N LEU A 13 -6.65 0.86 18.10
CA LEU A 13 -6.89 -0.47 18.62
C LEU A 13 -7.45 -0.34 20.03
N ILE A 14 -8.67 -0.80 20.23
CA ILE A 14 -9.32 -0.83 21.53
C ILE A 14 -8.96 -2.14 22.21
N THR A 15 -8.23 -2.05 23.31
CA THR A 15 -7.91 -3.18 24.18
C THR A 15 -8.72 -3.08 25.48
N ASN A 16 -8.68 -4.10 26.32
CA ASN A 16 -9.37 -4.07 27.60
C ASN A 16 -8.80 -3.04 28.60
N THR A 17 -7.55 -2.59 28.37
CA THR A 17 -6.81 -1.73 29.31
C THR A 17 -6.54 -0.33 28.77
N GLU A 18 -6.43 -0.19 27.46
CA GLU A 18 -5.99 1.06 26.82
C GLU A 18 -6.48 1.17 25.37
N VAL A 19 -6.44 2.39 24.83
CA VAL A 19 -6.64 2.69 23.41
C VAL A 19 -5.30 2.99 22.78
N ILE A 20 -4.86 2.14 21.85
CA ILE A 20 -3.58 2.31 21.15
C ILE A 20 -3.83 2.98 19.82
N ARG A 21 -3.32 4.19 19.64
CA ARG A 21 -3.42 4.94 18.39
C ARG A 21 -2.36 4.50 17.40
N ALA A 22 -2.75 3.58 16.51
CA ALA A 22 -1.85 2.96 15.55
C ALA A 22 -1.60 3.83 14.30
N VAL A 23 -2.59 4.62 13.87
CA VAL A 23 -2.43 5.66 12.84
C VAL A 23 -3.06 6.94 13.38
N GLU A 24 -2.35 8.05 13.19
CA GLU A 24 -2.76 9.35 13.72
C GLU A 24 -2.70 10.44 12.66
N SER A 25 -3.83 11.11 12.47
CA SER A 25 -3.98 12.29 11.61
C SER A 25 -3.39 12.13 10.21
N ALA A 26 -3.56 10.95 9.59
CA ALA A 26 -3.05 10.70 8.27
C ALA A 26 -3.90 11.43 7.20
N ASN A 27 -3.21 12.20 6.36
CA ASN A 27 -3.81 12.91 5.23
C ASN A 27 -3.28 12.30 3.93
N PHE A 28 -4.17 11.78 3.11
CA PHE A 28 -3.82 11.07 1.88
C PHE A 28 -4.79 11.40 0.76
N SER A 29 -4.29 11.72 -0.41
CA SER A 29 -5.16 11.94 -1.58
C SER A 29 -4.49 11.46 -2.86
N MET A 30 -5.27 10.89 -3.78
CA MET A 30 -4.77 10.43 -5.07
C MET A 30 -5.79 10.67 -6.18
N LYS A 31 -5.31 10.73 -7.42
CA LYS A 31 -6.11 10.89 -8.64
C LYS A 31 -6.43 9.53 -9.26
N MET A 32 -7.33 9.52 -10.25
CA MET A 32 -7.52 8.37 -11.13
C MET A 32 -6.21 8.06 -11.84
N GLY A 33 -5.91 6.78 -12.04
CA GLY A 33 -4.71 6.30 -12.71
C GLY A 33 -3.39 6.55 -12.00
N GLU A 34 -3.36 7.30 -10.90
CA GLU A 34 -2.14 7.63 -10.14
C GLU A 34 -1.60 6.39 -9.42
N VAL A 35 -0.28 6.21 -9.48
CA VAL A 35 0.45 5.25 -8.65
C VAL A 35 1.06 5.99 -7.47
N SER A 36 0.61 5.68 -6.27
CA SER A 36 1.08 6.29 -5.02
C SER A 36 1.85 5.29 -4.18
N GLY A 37 3.13 5.55 -3.94
CA GLY A 37 3.98 4.76 -3.05
C GLY A 37 3.69 5.06 -1.59
N LEU A 38 3.57 4.04 -0.76
CA LEU A 38 3.50 4.16 0.69
C LEU A 38 4.68 3.42 1.30
N ILE A 39 5.66 4.16 1.80
CA ILE A 39 6.95 3.63 2.27
C ILE A 39 7.18 3.93 3.75
N GLY A 40 8.11 3.22 4.35
CA GLY A 40 8.53 3.36 5.76
C GLY A 40 8.95 2.04 6.35
N GLU A 41 9.54 2.06 7.53
CA GLU A 41 9.97 0.85 8.25
C GLU A 41 8.80 -0.10 8.56
N SER A 42 9.11 -1.39 8.81
CA SER A 42 8.11 -2.37 9.25
C SER A 42 7.44 -1.90 10.55
N GLY A 43 6.14 -2.16 10.70
CA GLY A 43 5.36 -1.69 11.86
C GLY A 43 4.98 -0.20 11.84
N SER A 44 5.31 0.57 10.79
CA SER A 44 4.92 1.99 10.71
C SER A 44 3.42 2.24 10.50
N GLY A 45 2.62 1.19 10.17
CA GLY A 45 1.16 1.28 9.99
C GLY A 45 0.67 1.24 8.53
N LYS A 46 1.55 1.02 7.54
CA LYS A 46 1.21 1.00 6.10
C LYS A 46 0.09 0.01 5.76
N SER A 47 0.30 -1.27 6.11
CA SER A 47 -0.70 -2.33 5.87
C SER A 47 -2.00 -2.11 6.66
N LEU A 48 -1.93 -1.37 7.78
CA LEU A 48 -3.11 -1.04 8.56
C LEU A 48 -4.00 -0.01 7.82
N ILE A 49 -3.39 1.01 7.20
CA ILE A 49 -4.11 1.94 6.31
C ILE A 49 -4.74 1.17 5.15
N ALA A 50 -4.00 0.27 4.49
CA ALA A 50 -4.50 -0.56 3.41
C ALA A 50 -5.74 -1.37 3.84
N LYS A 51 -5.64 -2.10 4.97
CA LYS A 51 -6.75 -2.90 5.53
C LYS A 51 -7.95 -2.04 5.93
N ALA A 52 -7.73 -0.84 6.44
CA ALA A 52 -8.80 0.10 6.77
C ALA A 52 -9.56 0.56 5.52
N LEU A 53 -8.87 0.82 4.40
CA LEU A 53 -9.47 1.23 3.13
C LEU A 53 -10.32 0.12 2.51
N VAL A 54 -9.89 -1.15 2.61
CA VAL A 54 -10.66 -2.31 2.13
C VAL A 54 -11.76 -2.74 3.12
N GLY A 55 -11.74 -2.23 4.35
CA GLY A 55 -12.75 -2.52 5.35
C GLY A 55 -12.65 -3.93 5.97
N VAL A 56 -11.45 -4.53 6.03
CA VAL A 56 -11.20 -5.89 6.57
C VAL A 56 -10.65 -5.89 8.00
N LEU A 57 -10.60 -4.75 8.66
CA LEU A 57 -10.22 -4.68 10.06
C LEU A 57 -11.35 -5.25 10.95
N ASN A 58 -10.97 -5.99 11.99
CA ASN A 58 -11.93 -6.56 12.94
C ASN A 58 -12.51 -5.48 13.90
N ASN A 59 -13.50 -5.85 14.68
CA ASN A 59 -14.25 -4.94 15.57
C ASN A 59 -13.43 -4.31 16.71
N ARG A 60 -12.19 -4.75 16.94
CA ARG A 60 -11.29 -4.11 17.92
C ARG A 60 -10.65 -2.82 17.36
N TRP A 61 -10.74 -2.62 16.05
CA TRP A 61 -10.19 -1.44 15.40
C TRP A 61 -11.27 -0.40 15.17
N GLN A 62 -11.08 0.78 15.70
CA GLN A 62 -11.90 1.95 15.43
C GLN A 62 -11.23 2.83 14.39
N ILE A 63 -12.00 3.20 13.36
CA ILE A 63 -11.54 4.06 12.27
C ILE A 63 -12.36 5.34 12.30
N SER A 64 -11.70 6.49 12.36
CA SER A 64 -12.32 7.81 12.26
C SER A 64 -11.54 8.69 11.28
N ALA A 65 -12.23 9.58 10.58
CA ALA A 65 -11.64 10.56 9.68
C ALA A 65 -12.56 11.76 9.54
N ASP A 66 -12.00 12.97 9.41
CA ASP A 66 -12.79 14.18 9.12
C ASP A 66 -13.36 14.13 7.70
N ARG A 67 -12.62 13.51 6.78
CA ARG A 67 -13.04 13.25 5.42
C ARG A 67 -12.55 11.88 4.97
N LEU A 68 -13.46 11.11 4.41
CA LEU A 68 -13.16 9.83 3.76
C LEU A 68 -13.98 9.73 2.48
N HIS A 69 -13.49 10.34 1.41
CA HIS A 69 -14.16 10.38 0.12
C HIS A 69 -13.50 9.43 -0.87
N PHE A 70 -14.31 8.64 -1.55
CA PHE A 70 -13.90 7.76 -2.63
C PHE A 70 -14.80 8.00 -3.85
N MET A 71 -14.23 8.32 -5.01
CA MET A 71 -14.93 8.67 -6.24
C MET A 71 -15.96 9.81 -6.06
N GLY A 72 -15.71 10.73 -5.14
CA GLY A 72 -16.61 11.84 -4.79
C GLY A 72 -17.65 11.50 -3.73
N GLU A 73 -17.84 10.24 -3.39
CA GLU A 73 -18.79 9.77 -2.39
C GLU A 73 -18.18 9.85 -0.97
N ASP A 74 -18.95 10.37 -0.01
CA ASP A 74 -18.53 10.46 1.40
C ASP A 74 -18.82 9.15 2.15
N LEU A 75 -17.81 8.31 2.32
CA LEU A 75 -17.94 7.02 2.99
C LEU A 75 -18.26 7.15 4.48
N ASN A 76 -18.01 8.30 5.12
CA ASN A 76 -18.37 8.50 6.54
C ASN A 76 -19.89 8.60 6.75
N ARG A 77 -20.62 9.09 5.72
CA ARG A 77 -22.09 9.27 5.79
C ARG A 77 -22.88 8.05 5.38
N MET A 78 -22.20 7.00 4.92
CA MET A 78 -22.83 5.78 4.43
C MET A 78 -23.08 4.77 5.54
N THR A 79 -24.14 3.98 5.39
CA THR A 79 -24.33 2.77 6.18
C THR A 79 -23.21 1.76 5.88
N LEU A 80 -22.92 0.85 6.81
CA LEU A 80 -21.91 -0.19 6.61
C LEU A 80 -22.17 -1.01 5.34
N GLN A 81 -23.44 -1.26 5.01
CA GLN A 81 -23.84 -2.04 3.83
C GLN A 81 -23.56 -1.29 2.53
N GLN A 82 -23.89 0.01 2.46
CA GLN A 82 -23.58 0.86 1.33
C GLN A 82 -22.07 1.00 1.11
N ARG A 83 -21.32 1.25 2.20
CA ARG A 83 -19.87 1.34 2.18
C ARG A 83 -19.21 0.05 1.69
N ARG A 84 -19.63 -1.11 2.20
CA ARG A 84 -19.15 -2.43 1.75
C ARG A 84 -19.38 -2.64 0.26
N LYS A 85 -20.57 -2.29 -0.26
CA LYS A 85 -20.89 -2.42 -1.68
C LYS A 85 -19.95 -1.60 -2.57
N ILE A 86 -19.68 -0.33 -2.20
CA ILE A 86 -18.77 0.54 -2.96
C ILE A 86 -17.36 0.00 -2.91
N ILE A 87 -16.85 -0.33 -1.72
CA ILE A 87 -15.50 -0.84 -1.52
C ILE A 87 -15.30 -2.15 -2.29
N SER A 88 -16.16 -3.14 -2.09
CA SER A 88 -16.02 -4.47 -2.69
C SER A 88 -16.10 -4.49 -4.22
N SER A 89 -16.74 -3.48 -4.83
CA SER A 89 -16.86 -3.36 -6.28
C SER A 89 -15.74 -2.55 -6.92
N ASN A 90 -15.05 -1.67 -6.16
CA ASN A 90 -14.14 -0.70 -6.74
C ASN A 90 -12.72 -0.74 -6.14
N ILE A 91 -12.52 -1.38 -5.00
CA ILE A 91 -11.22 -1.49 -4.36
C ILE A 91 -10.84 -2.97 -4.24
N ALA A 92 -9.65 -3.32 -4.69
CA ALA A 92 -9.08 -4.64 -4.48
C ALA A 92 -7.73 -4.54 -3.77
N MET A 93 -7.34 -5.62 -3.09
CA MET A 93 -6.07 -5.69 -2.38
C MET A 93 -5.32 -6.97 -2.74
N ILE A 94 -4.03 -6.82 -3.03
CA ILE A 94 -3.06 -7.89 -3.14
C ILE A 94 -2.30 -7.92 -1.81
N TYR A 95 -2.32 -9.06 -1.12
CA TYR A 95 -1.70 -9.25 0.18
C TYR A 95 -0.27 -9.75 0.07
N GLN A 96 0.51 -9.58 1.13
CA GLN A 96 1.93 -9.93 1.19
C GLN A 96 2.22 -11.43 1.06
N GLU A 97 1.35 -12.29 1.60
CA GLU A 97 1.56 -13.74 1.65
C GLU A 97 0.42 -14.46 0.90
N PRO A 98 0.56 -14.69 -0.42
CA PRO A 98 -0.54 -15.18 -1.27
C PRO A 98 -1.07 -16.55 -0.83
N ARG A 99 -0.22 -17.48 -0.41
CA ARG A 99 -0.66 -18.80 0.06
C ARG A 99 -1.53 -18.75 1.30
N ARG A 100 -1.25 -17.81 2.21
CA ARG A 100 -2.06 -17.64 3.44
C ARG A 100 -3.39 -16.96 3.20
N CYS A 101 -3.54 -16.28 2.07
CA CYS A 101 -4.77 -15.59 1.69
C CYS A 101 -5.72 -16.46 0.86
N LEU A 102 -5.20 -17.52 0.25
CA LEU A 102 -5.99 -18.53 -0.46
C LEU A 102 -6.49 -19.59 0.53
N ASP A 103 -7.71 -20.09 0.31
CA ASP A 103 -8.26 -21.20 1.10
C ASP A 103 -7.52 -22.50 0.78
N PRO A 104 -6.81 -23.11 1.76
CA PRO A 104 -6.05 -24.33 1.51
C PRO A 104 -6.92 -25.55 1.25
N THR A 105 -8.23 -25.49 1.53
CA THR A 105 -9.19 -26.58 1.40
C THR A 105 -10.02 -26.54 0.13
N ALA A 106 -9.98 -25.43 -0.61
CA ALA A 106 -10.67 -25.24 -1.88
C ALA A 106 -9.71 -25.23 -3.07
N ASP A 107 -10.14 -25.79 -4.21
CA ASP A 107 -9.36 -25.69 -5.45
C ASP A 107 -9.33 -24.25 -5.99
N ILE A 108 -8.37 -23.99 -6.87
CA ILE A 108 -8.16 -22.63 -7.42
C ILE A 108 -9.32 -22.18 -8.28
N PHE A 109 -9.99 -23.08 -9.02
CA PHE A 109 -11.12 -22.70 -9.85
C PHE A 109 -12.27 -22.15 -9.02
N SER A 110 -12.66 -22.86 -7.95
CA SER A 110 -13.72 -22.44 -7.03
C SER A 110 -13.45 -21.05 -6.42
N GLN A 111 -12.24 -20.83 -5.94
CA GLN A 111 -11.85 -19.53 -5.36
C GLN A 111 -11.85 -18.40 -6.39
N LEU A 112 -11.35 -18.67 -7.60
CA LEU A 112 -11.35 -17.69 -8.68
C LEU A 112 -12.77 -17.37 -9.16
N GLU A 113 -13.64 -18.40 -9.25
CA GLU A 113 -15.05 -18.23 -9.62
C GLU A 113 -15.80 -17.38 -8.60
N GLU A 114 -15.58 -17.55 -7.29
CA GLU A 114 -16.16 -16.73 -6.22
C GLU A 114 -15.74 -15.25 -6.30
N SER A 115 -14.55 -14.98 -6.84
CA SER A 115 -14.08 -13.61 -7.00
C SER A 115 -14.79 -12.83 -8.11
N LEU A 116 -15.49 -13.51 -9.02
CA LEU A 116 -16.21 -12.89 -10.12
C LEU A 116 -17.43 -12.10 -9.64
N PRO A 117 -17.75 -10.96 -10.28
CA PRO A 117 -18.90 -10.16 -9.89
C PRO A 117 -20.21 -10.84 -10.26
N GLU A 118 -21.14 -10.94 -9.32
CA GLU A 118 -22.45 -11.59 -9.51
C GLU A 118 -23.29 -10.97 -10.64
N TYR A 119 -23.19 -9.65 -10.87
CA TYR A 119 -23.99 -8.94 -11.87
C TYR A 119 -23.64 -9.30 -13.31
N GLU A 120 -22.46 -9.85 -13.58
CA GLU A 120 -22.09 -10.30 -14.94
C GLU A 120 -22.82 -11.59 -15.36
N PHE A 121 -23.46 -12.30 -14.43
CA PHE A 121 -23.99 -13.65 -14.63
C PHE A 121 -25.49 -13.78 -14.39
N LYS A 122 -26.25 -12.75 -14.74
CA LYS A 122 -27.71 -12.78 -14.73
C LYS A 122 -28.22 -13.50 -15.99
N GLY A 123 -28.59 -14.77 -15.88
CA GLY A 123 -29.12 -15.53 -16.98
C GLY A 123 -29.34 -17.02 -16.64
N TRP A 124 -29.76 -17.85 -17.61
CA TRP A 124 -30.08 -19.27 -17.41
C TRP A 124 -28.83 -20.10 -17.02
N PHE A 125 -28.98 -21.03 -16.09
CA PHE A 125 -27.93 -21.75 -15.34
C PHE A 125 -26.77 -22.33 -16.19
N ASN A 126 -27.03 -22.92 -17.35
CA ASN A 126 -25.98 -23.55 -18.17
C ASN A 126 -25.11 -22.54 -18.96
N SER A 127 -25.70 -21.47 -19.43
CA SER A 127 -24.97 -20.40 -20.11
C SER A 127 -24.04 -19.65 -19.14
N ASN A 128 -24.44 -19.54 -17.88
CA ASN A 128 -23.65 -18.92 -16.83
C ASN A 128 -22.38 -19.70 -16.48
N LYS A 129 -22.44 -21.04 -16.40
CA LYS A 129 -21.27 -21.86 -16.05
C LYS A 129 -20.16 -21.76 -17.11
N GLN A 130 -20.51 -21.85 -18.39
CA GLN A 130 -19.53 -21.68 -19.47
C GLN A 130 -18.95 -20.27 -19.52
N HIS A 131 -19.77 -19.26 -19.26
CA HIS A 131 -19.32 -17.87 -19.23
C HIS A 131 -18.34 -17.61 -18.06
N ARG A 132 -18.64 -18.11 -16.86
CA ARG A 132 -17.75 -18.04 -15.67
C ARG A 132 -16.43 -18.74 -15.94
N LEU A 133 -16.45 -19.96 -16.48
CA LEU A 133 -15.25 -20.69 -16.87
C LEU A 133 -14.40 -19.88 -17.86
N LYS A 134 -15.02 -19.35 -18.92
CA LYS A 134 -14.31 -18.51 -19.91
C LYS A 134 -13.69 -17.28 -19.26
N ARG A 135 -14.40 -16.62 -18.32
CA ARG A 135 -13.87 -15.47 -17.60
C ARG A 135 -12.68 -15.82 -16.70
N CYS A 136 -12.74 -16.94 -15.97
CA CYS A 136 -11.63 -17.46 -15.18
C CYS A 136 -10.40 -17.75 -16.03
N ILE A 137 -10.57 -18.39 -17.19
CA ILE A 137 -9.48 -18.64 -18.15
C ILE A 137 -8.85 -17.32 -18.62
N GLN A 138 -9.66 -16.32 -18.98
CA GLN A 138 -9.18 -15.02 -19.39
C GLN A 138 -8.38 -14.31 -18.28
N LEU A 139 -8.82 -14.41 -17.03
CA LEU A 139 -8.12 -13.83 -15.88
C LEU A 139 -6.76 -14.49 -15.67
N LEU A 140 -6.67 -15.83 -15.72
CA LEU A 140 -5.41 -16.55 -15.61
C LEU A 140 -4.45 -16.21 -16.76
N HIS A 141 -4.94 -16.13 -17.99
CA HIS A 141 -4.12 -15.73 -19.13
C HIS A 141 -3.59 -14.30 -19.00
N LYS A 142 -4.40 -13.36 -18.48
CA LYS A 142 -3.97 -11.97 -18.20
C LYS A 142 -2.79 -11.88 -17.25
N VAL A 143 -2.73 -12.78 -16.27
CA VAL A 143 -1.60 -12.84 -15.32
C VAL A 143 -0.46 -13.76 -15.78
N GLY A 144 -0.51 -14.24 -17.03
CA GLY A 144 0.53 -15.04 -17.64
C GLY A 144 0.55 -16.51 -17.24
N ILE A 145 -0.58 -17.05 -16.74
CA ILE A 145 -0.78 -18.49 -16.52
C ILE A 145 -1.44 -19.07 -17.77
N LYS A 146 -0.67 -19.84 -18.57
CA LYS A 146 -1.13 -20.44 -19.81
C LYS A 146 -1.82 -21.79 -19.60
N ASP A 147 -1.28 -22.63 -18.73
CA ASP A 147 -1.85 -23.92 -18.37
C ASP A 147 -2.90 -23.75 -17.27
N HIS A 148 -4.08 -23.31 -17.67
CA HIS A 148 -5.19 -23.08 -16.75
C HIS A 148 -5.79 -24.40 -16.23
N GLN A 149 -5.73 -25.50 -17.00
CA GLN A 149 -6.33 -26.78 -16.60
C GLN A 149 -5.60 -27.37 -15.39
N ALA A 150 -4.27 -27.42 -15.42
CA ALA A 150 -3.47 -27.88 -14.28
C ALA A 150 -3.70 -27.04 -13.04
N VAL A 151 -3.79 -25.70 -13.21
CA VAL A 151 -3.98 -24.76 -12.09
C VAL A 151 -5.38 -24.85 -11.50
N PHE A 152 -6.43 -25.01 -12.31
CA PHE A 152 -7.81 -25.08 -11.81
C PHE A 152 -8.06 -26.22 -10.83
N ASN A 153 -7.47 -27.38 -11.10
CA ASN A 153 -7.62 -28.58 -10.28
C ASN A 153 -6.61 -28.66 -9.12
N SER A 154 -5.74 -27.65 -8.98
CA SER A 154 -4.74 -27.60 -7.92
C SER A 154 -5.27 -26.89 -6.68
N TYR A 155 -4.70 -27.24 -5.53
CA TYR A 155 -4.86 -26.51 -4.27
C TYR A 155 -3.68 -25.56 -4.03
N PRO A 156 -3.80 -24.51 -3.21
CA PRO A 156 -2.73 -23.55 -2.99
C PRO A 156 -1.38 -24.16 -2.57
N HIS A 157 -1.42 -25.22 -1.77
CA HIS A 157 -0.20 -25.93 -1.29
C HIS A 157 0.53 -26.70 -2.37
N MET A 158 -0.11 -27.01 -3.50
CA MET A 158 0.49 -27.72 -4.65
C MET A 158 1.21 -26.77 -5.63
N LEU A 159 1.05 -25.46 -5.46
CA LEU A 159 1.53 -24.44 -6.39
C LEU A 159 2.75 -23.68 -5.81
N SER A 160 3.59 -23.14 -6.70
CA SER A 160 4.66 -22.24 -6.26
C SER A 160 4.10 -20.90 -5.77
N GLU A 161 4.88 -20.19 -4.93
CA GLU A 161 4.51 -18.88 -4.40
C GLU A 161 4.18 -17.88 -5.54
N GLY A 162 4.99 -17.88 -6.61
CA GLY A 162 4.78 -17.01 -7.76
C GLY A 162 3.49 -17.32 -8.53
N VAL A 163 3.06 -18.58 -8.59
CA VAL A 163 1.77 -18.95 -9.20
C VAL A 163 0.63 -18.51 -8.30
N CYS A 164 0.71 -18.73 -6.99
CA CYS A 164 -0.27 -18.25 -6.02
C CYS A 164 -0.41 -16.72 -6.06
N GLN A 165 0.70 -16.00 -6.20
CA GLN A 165 0.69 -14.54 -6.36
C GLN A 165 -0.05 -14.11 -7.63
N LYS A 166 0.21 -14.75 -8.77
CA LYS A 166 -0.49 -14.48 -10.02
C LYS A 166 -2.00 -14.77 -9.91
N ILE A 167 -2.37 -15.83 -9.22
CA ILE A 167 -3.78 -16.19 -8.96
C ILE A 167 -4.45 -15.10 -8.11
N MET A 168 -3.80 -14.66 -7.01
CA MET A 168 -4.33 -13.59 -6.18
C MET A 168 -4.50 -12.27 -6.95
N ILE A 169 -3.55 -11.95 -7.85
CA ILE A 169 -3.69 -10.81 -8.76
C ILE A 169 -4.90 -11.00 -9.70
N ALA A 170 -5.08 -12.21 -10.27
CA ALA A 170 -6.23 -12.51 -11.13
C ALA A 170 -7.55 -12.32 -10.39
N MET A 171 -7.66 -12.79 -9.13
CA MET A 171 -8.82 -12.61 -8.27
C MET A 171 -9.06 -11.12 -7.96
N ALA A 172 -8.01 -10.36 -7.63
CA ALA A 172 -8.11 -8.92 -7.38
C ALA A 172 -8.62 -8.15 -8.62
N LEU A 173 -8.28 -8.60 -9.82
CA LEU A 173 -8.69 -7.99 -11.09
C LEU A 173 -10.07 -8.44 -11.58
N ALA A 174 -10.67 -9.45 -10.98
CA ALA A 174 -11.92 -10.04 -11.43
C ALA A 174 -13.06 -9.02 -11.51
N LYS A 175 -13.10 -8.08 -10.55
CA LYS A 175 -14.11 -7.01 -10.46
C LYS A 175 -13.70 -5.71 -11.15
N GLU A 176 -12.57 -5.68 -11.85
CA GLU A 176 -12.06 -4.47 -12.53
C GLU A 176 -11.99 -3.24 -11.62
N PRO A 177 -11.26 -3.30 -10.51
CA PRO A 177 -11.27 -2.26 -9.50
C PRO A 177 -10.75 -0.93 -10.04
N LYS A 178 -11.22 0.17 -9.47
CA LYS A 178 -10.70 1.53 -9.74
C LYS A 178 -9.46 1.84 -8.91
N LEU A 179 -9.33 1.18 -7.76
CA LEU A 179 -8.16 1.27 -6.87
C LEU A 179 -7.65 -0.13 -6.56
N LEU A 180 -6.37 -0.37 -6.86
CA LEU A 180 -5.65 -1.57 -6.44
C LEU A 180 -4.67 -1.21 -5.34
N ILE A 181 -4.74 -1.91 -4.21
CA ILE A 181 -3.77 -1.78 -3.12
C ILE A 181 -2.85 -3.00 -3.19
N ALA A 182 -1.58 -2.79 -3.46
CA ALA A 182 -0.57 -3.85 -3.52
C ALA A 182 0.33 -3.76 -2.28
N ASP A 183 0.11 -4.66 -1.31
CA ASP A 183 0.88 -4.72 -0.07
C ASP A 183 2.02 -5.74 -0.23
N GLU A 184 3.22 -5.24 -0.44
CA GLU A 184 4.45 -6.01 -0.69
C GLU A 184 4.29 -7.14 -1.73
N PRO A 185 3.81 -6.84 -2.94
CA PRO A 185 3.36 -7.85 -3.89
C PRO A 185 4.48 -8.75 -4.44
N THR A 186 5.74 -8.51 -4.11
CA THR A 186 6.90 -9.22 -4.66
C THR A 186 7.87 -9.75 -3.60
N THR A 187 7.60 -9.56 -2.30
CA THR A 187 8.56 -9.85 -1.21
C THR A 187 8.95 -11.32 -1.12
N ALA A 188 8.03 -12.25 -1.42
CA ALA A 188 8.29 -13.69 -1.34
C ALA A 188 8.68 -14.32 -2.69
N LEU A 189 8.98 -13.52 -3.72
CA LEU A 189 9.19 -13.99 -5.07
C LEU A 189 10.66 -13.90 -5.50
N GLU A 190 11.08 -14.86 -6.34
CA GLU A 190 12.36 -14.78 -7.04
C GLU A 190 12.43 -13.55 -7.95
N SER A 191 13.62 -13.01 -8.19
CA SER A 191 13.84 -11.76 -8.92
C SER A 191 13.16 -11.71 -10.28
N THR A 192 13.21 -12.80 -11.05
CA THR A 192 12.58 -12.91 -12.39
C THR A 192 11.05 -12.85 -12.31
N THR A 193 10.46 -13.57 -11.36
CA THR A 193 9.01 -13.56 -11.10
C THR A 193 8.55 -12.22 -10.57
N SER A 194 9.33 -11.60 -9.69
CA SER A 194 9.08 -10.24 -9.18
C SER A 194 8.97 -9.23 -10.31
N LEU A 195 9.91 -9.23 -11.24
CA LEU A 195 9.88 -8.35 -12.42
C LEU A 195 8.65 -8.60 -13.30
N GLN A 196 8.27 -9.87 -13.51
CA GLN A 196 7.06 -10.20 -14.27
C GLN A 196 5.78 -9.65 -13.61
N VAL A 197 5.64 -9.82 -12.29
CA VAL A 197 4.52 -9.30 -11.52
C VAL A 197 4.48 -7.78 -11.56
N LEU A 198 5.60 -7.13 -11.37
CA LEU A 198 5.71 -5.67 -11.44
C LEU A 198 5.30 -5.15 -12.82
N ASN A 199 5.84 -5.70 -13.90
CA ASN A 199 5.49 -5.31 -15.27
C ASN A 199 4.01 -5.54 -15.58
N LEU A 200 3.43 -6.64 -15.08
CA LEU A 200 1.99 -6.89 -15.18
C LEU A 200 1.18 -5.78 -14.50
N LEU A 201 1.49 -5.45 -13.25
CA LEU A 201 0.79 -4.41 -12.49
C LEU A 201 0.90 -3.04 -13.19
N LYS A 202 2.08 -2.71 -13.73
CA LYS A 202 2.29 -1.48 -14.49
C LYS A 202 1.44 -1.42 -15.76
N SER A 203 1.42 -2.50 -16.54
CA SER A 203 0.61 -2.56 -17.75
C SER A 203 -0.88 -2.44 -17.44
N LEU A 204 -1.35 -3.02 -16.34
CA LEU A 204 -2.75 -2.92 -15.91
C LEU A 204 -3.12 -1.51 -15.44
N ASN A 205 -2.24 -0.82 -14.74
CA ASN A 205 -2.44 0.58 -14.37
C ASN A 205 -2.61 1.45 -15.63
N GLN A 206 -1.69 1.32 -16.60
CA GLN A 206 -1.70 2.13 -17.83
C GLN A 206 -2.90 1.85 -18.74
N LEU A 207 -3.29 0.57 -18.90
CA LEU A 207 -4.37 0.18 -19.81
C LEU A 207 -5.77 0.50 -19.30
N LYS A 208 -5.96 0.54 -17.96
CA LYS A 208 -7.29 0.66 -17.35
C LYS A 208 -7.52 1.94 -16.57
N ASP A 209 -6.57 2.86 -16.57
CA ASP A 209 -6.60 4.07 -15.72
C ASP A 209 -6.88 3.74 -14.25
N MET A 210 -6.40 2.55 -13.82
CA MET A 210 -6.58 2.01 -12.48
C MET A 210 -5.55 2.65 -11.55
N ALA A 211 -6.03 3.36 -10.54
CA ALA A 211 -5.13 3.91 -9.52
C ALA A 211 -4.53 2.80 -8.64
N MET A 212 -3.31 3.02 -8.13
CA MET A 212 -2.62 2.02 -7.33
C MET A 212 -1.96 2.64 -6.09
N ILE A 213 -2.21 2.03 -4.92
CA ILE A 213 -1.38 2.24 -3.72
C ILE A 213 -0.38 1.09 -3.68
N PHE A 214 0.89 1.43 -3.78
CA PHE A 214 1.97 0.46 -3.80
C PHE A 214 2.77 0.53 -2.50
N ILE A 215 2.63 -0.48 -1.66
CA ILE A 215 3.35 -0.61 -0.39
C ILE A 215 4.53 -1.53 -0.61
N THR A 216 5.74 -1.07 -0.35
CA THR A 216 6.95 -1.88 -0.40
C THR A 216 8.05 -1.25 0.44
N HIS A 217 9.01 -2.08 0.85
CA HIS A 217 10.27 -1.63 1.41
C HIS A 217 11.37 -1.44 0.34
N ASN A 218 11.14 -1.90 -0.89
CA ASN A 218 12.08 -1.72 -2.02
C ASN A 218 11.91 -0.32 -2.62
N LEU A 219 12.78 0.60 -2.23
CA LEU A 219 12.72 2.00 -2.65
C LEU A 219 12.96 2.17 -4.15
N LYS A 220 13.84 1.36 -4.76
CA LYS A 220 14.12 1.39 -6.20
C LYS A 220 12.87 1.13 -7.04
N THR A 221 12.03 0.19 -6.61
CA THR A 221 10.76 -0.07 -7.27
C THR A 221 9.85 1.15 -7.22
N ILE A 222 9.72 1.78 -6.05
CA ILE A 222 8.87 2.95 -5.84
C ILE A 222 9.34 4.13 -6.69
N THR A 223 10.64 4.41 -6.71
CA THR A 223 11.18 5.57 -7.46
C THR A 223 10.96 5.48 -8.95
N ASN A 224 10.93 4.27 -9.49
CA ASN A 224 10.73 4.04 -10.92
C ASN A 224 9.25 3.98 -11.34
N TRP A 225 8.32 3.85 -10.37
CA TRP A 225 6.94 3.51 -10.66
C TRP A 225 5.92 4.50 -10.11
N ALA A 226 6.18 5.07 -8.93
CA ALA A 226 5.21 5.91 -8.26
C ALA A 226 5.25 7.36 -8.77
N ASP A 227 4.09 7.94 -9.00
CA ASP A 227 3.93 9.36 -9.30
C ASP A 227 4.12 10.21 -8.04
N SER A 228 3.66 9.68 -6.90
CA SER A 228 3.78 10.30 -5.59
C SER A 228 4.27 9.32 -4.52
N ILE A 229 4.93 9.84 -3.49
CA ILE A 229 5.41 9.07 -2.34
C ILE A 229 4.79 9.62 -1.06
N ASN A 230 4.40 8.72 -0.20
CA ASN A 230 3.95 8.96 1.16
C ASN A 230 4.85 8.19 2.11
N VAL A 231 5.57 8.90 2.96
CA VAL A 231 6.50 8.33 3.94
C VAL A 231 5.81 8.20 5.28
N MET A 232 5.82 7.01 5.84
CA MET A 232 5.16 6.69 7.10
C MET A 232 6.17 6.30 8.17
N TYR A 233 6.03 6.88 9.36
CA TYR A 233 6.83 6.55 10.53
C TYR A 233 5.96 6.50 11.78
N CYS A 234 6.01 5.38 12.54
CA CYS A 234 5.27 5.18 13.79
C CYS A 234 3.81 5.67 13.73
N GLY A 235 3.05 5.28 12.71
CA GLY A 235 1.62 5.63 12.58
C GLY A 235 1.33 7.03 12.03
N GLN A 236 2.33 7.80 11.61
CA GLN A 236 2.13 9.12 11.02
C GLN A 236 2.66 9.20 9.59
N LEU A 237 1.94 9.92 8.73
CA LEU A 237 2.47 10.37 7.45
C LEU A 237 3.34 11.60 7.71
N ILE A 238 4.66 11.40 7.66
CA ILE A 238 5.65 12.42 8.02
C ILE A 238 6.12 13.26 6.84
N GLU A 239 6.06 12.69 5.63
CA GLU A 239 6.34 13.42 4.40
C GLU A 239 5.53 12.86 3.24
N SER A 240 5.06 13.71 2.31
CA SER A 240 4.39 13.30 1.09
C SER A 240 4.56 14.32 -0.02
N GLY A 241 4.61 13.85 -1.27
CA GLY A 241 4.77 14.70 -2.44
C GLY A 241 5.03 13.93 -3.72
N ALA A 242 5.27 14.64 -4.80
CA ALA A 242 5.71 14.04 -6.06
C ALA A 242 7.03 13.28 -5.85
N THR A 243 7.16 12.10 -6.44
CA THR A 243 8.29 11.18 -6.27
C THR A 243 9.64 11.88 -6.41
N ASN A 244 9.85 12.60 -7.53
CA ASN A 244 11.10 13.32 -7.77
C ASN A 244 11.46 14.31 -6.65
N LYS A 245 10.45 15.00 -6.08
CA LYS A 245 10.69 15.98 -5.02
C LYS A 245 11.08 15.32 -3.71
N VAL A 246 10.35 14.25 -3.32
CA VAL A 246 10.62 13.56 -2.06
C VAL A 246 11.98 12.87 -2.06
N ILE A 247 12.44 12.38 -3.23
CA ILE A 247 13.74 11.73 -3.37
C ILE A 247 14.89 12.75 -3.37
N HIS A 248 14.81 13.75 -4.24
CA HIS A 248 15.96 14.67 -4.45
C HIS A 248 15.99 15.84 -3.47
N SER A 249 14.88 16.16 -2.83
CA SER A 249 14.77 17.25 -1.86
C SER A 249 13.89 16.86 -0.68
N PRO A 250 14.27 15.77 0.06
CA PRO A 250 13.54 15.34 1.24
C PRO A 250 13.53 16.46 2.30
N LYS A 251 12.37 16.66 2.92
CA LYS A 251 12.21 17.68 3.97
C LYS A 251 12.33 17.10 5.37
N HIS A 252 11.98 15.84 5.53
CA HIS A 252 12.04 15.18 6.83
C HIS A 252 13.35 14.37 6.99
N PRO A 253 14.09 14.51 8.12
CA PRO A 253 15.35 13.77 8.34
C PRO A 253 15.21 12.25 8.21
N TYR A 254 14.06 11.67 8.58
CA TYR A 254 13.80 10.25 8.39
C TYR A 254 13.73 9.87 6.91
N THR A 255 13.06 10.68 6.07
CA THR A 255 12.98 10.44 4.63
C THR A 255 14.36 10.41 4.00
N LYS A 256 15.20 11.39 4.34
CA LYS A 256 16.60 11.41 3.90
C LYS A 256 17.34 10.14 4.34
N ALA A 257 17.27 9.80 5.61
CA ALA A 257 17.94 8.63 6.16
C ALA A 257 17.47 7.31 5.50
N LEU A 258 16.17 7.22 5.17
CA LEU A 258 15.59 6.06 4.49
C LEU A 258 16.21 5.85 3.09
N PHE A 259 16.37 6.93 2.31
CA PHE A 259 17.02 6.85 1.00
C PHE A 259 18.54 6.67 1.11
N ASP A 260 19.20 7.33 2.07
CA ASP A 260 20.65 7.21 2.28
C ASP A 260 21.07 5.81 2.80
N SER A 261 20.12 5.01 3.30
CA SER A 261 20.37 3.63 3.74
C SER A 261 20.34 2.61 2.60
N GLU A 262 19.85 3.01 1.42
CA GLU A 262 19.72 2.12 0.26
C GLU A 262 20.94 2.26 -0.66
N PRO A 263 21.64 1.14 -0.95
CA PRO A 263 22.84 1.16 -1.79
C PRO A 263 22.61 1.72 -3.20
N ASP A 264 21.42 1.51 -3.75
CA ASP A 264 21.05 1.90 -5.11
C ASP A 264 20.88 3.42 -5.30
N PHE A 265 20.74 4.18 -4.22
CA PHE A 265 20.64 5.65 -4.25
C PHE A 265 21.94 6.37 -3.96
N MET A 266 22.99 5.64 -3.60
CA MET A 266 24.32 6.21 -3.48
C MET A 266 24.89 6.45 -4.88
N GLU A 267 25.40 7.64 -5.13
CA GLU A 267 26.20 7.91 -6.32
C GLU A 267 27.28 6.84 -6.47
N GLN A 268 27.39 6.25 -7.67
CA GLN A 268 28.29 5.12 -7.99
C GLN A 268 29.77 5.53 -7.95
N ASP A 269 30.23 6.08 -6.86
CA ASP A 269 31.66 6.22 -6.61
C ASP A 269 32.18 4.94 -5.95
N TYR A 270 32.40 3.91 -6.78
CA TYR A 270 32.96 2.60 -6.38
C TYR A 270 34.31 2.69 -5.67
N ARG A 271 34.92 3.88 -5.62
CA ARG A 271 36.25 4.11 -5.01
C ARG A 271 36.19 4.51 -3.55
N GLN A 272 35.03 4.95 -3.04
CA GLN A 272 34.88 5.29 -1.62
C GLN A 272 33.87 4.34 -0.97
N ARG A 273 34.36 3.49 -0.06
CA ARG A 273 33.51 2.73 0.88
C ARG A 273 32.82 3.71 1.84
N ARG A 274 31.79 4.43 1.39
CA ARG A 274 30.97 5.23 2.30
C ARG A 274 30.20 4.30 3.22
N LYS A 275 30.28 4.56 4.51
CA LYS A 275 29.48 3.87 5.51
C LYS A 275 28.00 4.19 5.23
N LEU A 276 27.16 3.17 5.04
CA LEU A 276 25.69 3.37 4.93
C LEU A 276 25.21 4.15 6.15
N TYR A 277 24.47 5.20 5.90
CA TYR A 277 23.89 5.99 6.98
C TYR A 277 22.66 5.27 7.53
N THR A 278 22.69 4.92 8.79
CA THR A 278 21.55 4.31 9.50
C THR A 278 21.16 5.16 10.69
N LEU A 279 19.87 5.35 10.89
CA LEU A 279 19.36 5.99 12.11
C LEU A 279 19.65 5.09 13.32
N LYS A 280 20.23 5.69 14.35
CA LYS A 280 20.53 4.98 15.61
C LYS A 280 19.23 4.63 16.36
N GLY A 281 19.30 3.57 17.17
CA GLY A 281 18.20 3.14 18.02
C GLY A 281 17.13 2.31 17.30
N THR A 282 16.11 1.90 18.04
CA THR A 282 14.99 1.08 17.57
C THR A 282 13.74 1.91 17.37
N ILE A 283 12.82 1.43 16.55
CA ILE A 283 11.50 2.05 16.35
C ILE A 283 10.73 1.98 17.67
N PRO A 284 10.17 3.09 18.17
CA PRO A 284 9.28 3.06 19.33
C PRO A 284 8.07 2.16 19.07
N THR A 285 7.66 1.41 20.10
CA THR A 285 6.39 0.68 20.04
C THR A 285 5.23 1.67 20.12
N LEU A 286 4.08 1.31 19.52
CA LEU A 286 2.90 2.17 19.54
C LEU A 286 2.35 2.43 20.95
N GLN A 287 2.70 1.59 21.92
CA GLN A 287 2.36 1.76 23.34
C GLN A 287 3.27 2.76 24.06
N HIS A 288 4.51 2.93 23.59
CA HIS A 288 5.52 3.78 24.22
C HIS A 288 6.07 4.79 23.20
N LEU A 289 5.16 5.57 22.62
CA LEU A 289 5.55 6.64 21.72
C LEU A 289 6.21 7.79 22.49
N PRO A 290 7.25 8.42 21.93
CA PRO A 290 7.88 9.57 22.55
C PRO A 290 6.91 10.77 22.60
N ILE A 291 7.09 11.62 23.59
CA ILE A 291 6.39 12.91 23.66
C ILE A 291 6.88 13.79 22.50
N GLY A 292 5.93 14.42 21.78
CA GLY A 292 6.25 15.28 20.64
C GLY A 292 6.59 14.49 19.37
N CYS A 293 7.61 14.94 18.64
CA CYS A 293 8.02 14.31 17.38
C CYS A 293 8.40 12.85 17.59
N ARG A 294 7.73 11.93 16.89
CA ARG A 294 7.95 10.47 17.04
C ARG A 294 9.36 10.03 16.64
N LEU A 295 10.01 10.77 15.74
CA LEU A 295 11.42 10.55 15.40
C LEU A 295 12.38 11.14 16.44
N GLY A 296 11.96 12.07 17.28
CA GLY A 296 12.79 12.88 18.19
C GLY A 296 13.97 12.13 18.80
N PRO A 297 13.78 10.98 19.49
CA PRO A 297 14.85 10.21 20.11
C PRO A 297 15.89 9.63 19.14
N ARG A 298 15.55 9.48 17.86
CA ARG A 298 16.42 8.93 16.81
C ARG A 298 16.91 9.99 15.82
N CYS A 299 16.35 11.22 15.91
CA CYS A 299 16.64 12.27 14.95
C CYS A 299 17.99 12.92 15.22
N PRO A 300 18.92 12.97 14.25
CA PRO A 300 20.20 13.65 14.42
C PRO A 300 20.04 15.17 14.56
N ASN A 301 18.92 15.72 14.08
CA ASN A 301 18.61 17.16 14.08
C ASN A 301 17.61 17.54 15.18
N ALA A 302 17.40 16.68 16.19
CA ALA A 302 16.45 16.95 17.26
C ALA A 302 16.84 18.19 18.08
N GLN A 303 15.87 19.08 18.30
CA GLN A 303 16.04 20.30 19.06
C GLN A 303 14.86 20.50 20.03
N LYS A 304 14.91 21.53 20.88
CA LYS A 304 13.93 21.78 21.94
C LYS A 304 12.46 21.82 21.45
N ALA A 305 12.19 22.37 20.26
CA ALA A 305 10.82 22.38 19.73
C ALA A 305 10.27 20.97 19.40
N CYS A 306 11.14 19.96 19.21
CA CYS A 306 10.72 18.61 18.89
C CYS A 306 10.01 17.87 20.05
N VAL A 307 9.98 18.44 21.27
CA VAL A 307 9.15 17.94 22.37
C VAL A 307 7.64 18.21 22.14
N VAL A 308 7.32 19.05 21.16
CA VAL A 308 5.95 19.28 20.69
C VAL A 308 5.78 18.56 19.36
N MET A 309 4.58 17.99 19.14
CA MET A 309 4.26 17.32 17.86
C MET A 309 4.26 18.34 16.72
N PRO A 310 5.07 18.14 15.65
CA PRO A 310 5.07 19.06 14.53
C PRO A 310 3.76 18.98 13.73
N GLU A 311 3.19 20.13 13.42
CA GLU A 311 2.05 20.24 12.52
C GLU A 311 2.45 19.93 11.07
N GLN A 312 1.47 19.53 10.25
CA GLN A 312 1.71 19.31 8.84
C GLN A 312 1.89 20.64 8.11
N THR A 313 3.06 20.85 7.53
CA THR A 313 3.43 22.04 6.74
C THR A 313 3.47 21.67 5.26
N LYS A 314 3.24 22.65 4.38
CA LYS A 314 3.33 22.51 2.93
C LYS A 314 4.34 23.51 2.35
N ILE A 315 5.37 23.00 1.66
CA ILE A 315 6.33 23.81 0.90
C ILE A 315 6.44 23.24 -0.53
N ARG A 316 6.27 24.09 -1.55
CA ARG A 316 6.41 23.74 -2.97
C ARG A 316 5.71 22.45 -3.40
N GLY A 317 4.56 22.13 -2.76
CA GLY A 317 3.75 20.95 -3.08
C GLY A 317 4.18 19.65 -2.37
N GLN A 318 5.18 19.70 -1.48
CA GLN A 318 5.48 18.67 -0.50
C GLN A 318 4.80 19.00 0.83
N TYR A 319 4.24 17.99 1.48
CA TYR A 319 3.70 18.06 2.83
C TYR A 319 4.66 17.32 3.75
N PHE A 320 4.96 17.89 4.93
CA PHE A 320 5.83 17.23 5.90
C PHE A 320 5.50 17.66 7.33
N ARG A 321 5.94 16.86 8.30
CA ARG A 321 5.80 17.10 9.75
C ARG A 321 7.18 17.19 10.38
N CYS A 322 7.80 18.38 10.34
CA CYS A 322 9.11 18.63 10.93
C CYS A 322 9.23 20.09 11.32
N HIS A 323 9.71 20.38 12.55
CA HIS A 323 10.02 21.74 12.99
C HIS A 323 11.25 22.32 12.30
N TYR A 324 12.20 21.44 11.90
CA TYR A 324 13.47 21.81 11.29
C TYR A 324 13.65 21.01 10.00
N PRO A 325 12.88 21.35 8.94
CA PRO A 325 12.98 20.67 7.67
C PRO A 325 14.38 20.84 7.07
N LEU A 326 14.81 19.86 6.29
CA LEU A 326 16.07 19.92 5.56
C LEU A 326 15.96 20.98 4.46
N ASP A 327 16.96 21.87 4.37
CA ASP A 327 17.04 22.89 3.34
C ASP A 327 17.54 22.31 2.01
N GLU A 328 17.08 22.90 0.90
CA GLU A 328 17.65 22.63 -0.42
C GLU A 328 19.06 23.27 -0.47
N GLY A 329 20.10 22.46 -0.48
CA GLY A 329 21.43 22.94 -0.84
C GLY A 329 22.46 23.20 0.26
N LYS A 330 22.29 22.63 1.46
CA LYS A 330 23.41 22.48 2.42
C LYS A 330 23.82 21.02 2.48
N THR A 331 24.54 20.56 1.44
CA THR A 331 25.49 19.44 1.57
C THR A 331 26.81 20.06 2.07
N GLU A 332 27.08 19.91 3.37
CA GLU A 332 28.46 19.98 3.85
C GLU A 332 29.20 18.71 3.52
#